data_16e9c7abdd01080b18bb6e21c6b9999d
#
_entry.id   16e9c7abdd01080b18bb6e21c6b9999d
#
_cell.length_a   1.000
_cell.length_b   1.000
_cell.length_c   1.000
_cell.angle_alpha   90.00
_cell.angle_beta   90.00
_cell.angle_gamma   90.00
#
_symmetry.space_group_name_H-M   'P 1'
#
loop_
_entity.id
_entity.type
_entity.pdbx_description
1 polymer ?
#
loop_
_entity_poly.entity_id
_entity_poly.type
_entity_poly.pdbx_seq_one_letter_code
_entity_poly.pdbx_strand_id
1 'polypeptide(L)'
;MTATQIRELINRRRRQVLVHSVIYYKLNANLIDDATWSKWALELEELQNRYPKISAECFLAKEFENFDHSTGMSLPLDDPWAVRTAQYLLSIARKIQCAL
;
A
#
# COMPACT_ATOMS: atom_id res chain seq x y z
N MET A 1 18.26 11.84 -2.07
CA MET A 1 18.05 10.46 -1.57
C MET A 1 18.96 9.49 -2.30
N THR A 2 19.48 8.52 -1.58
CA THR A 2 20.27 7.44 -2.20
C THR A 2 19.35 6.42 -2.88
N ALA A 3 19.91 5.58 -3.75
CA ALA A 3 19.16 4.50 -4.38
C ALA A 3 18.52 3.57 -3.34
N THR A 4 19.23 3.26 -2.25
CA THR A 4 18.71 2.45 -1.16
C THR A 4 17.50 3.10 -0.49
N GLN A 5 17.56 4.39 -0.23
CA GLN A 5 16.45 5.13 0.39
C GLN A 5 15.23 5.17 -0.52
N ILE A 6 15.44 5.37 -1.83
CA ILE A 6 14.36 5.36 -2.81
C ILE A 6 13.70 3.98 -2.87
N ARG A 7 14.48 2.91 -2.90
CA ARG A 7 13.99 1.53 -2.91
C ARG A 7 13.16 1.22 -1.67
N GLU A 8 13.64 1.61 -0.50
CA GLU A 8 12.92 1.41 0.76
C GLU A 8 11.59 2.16 0.76
N LEU A 9 11.58 3.39 0.27
CA LEU A 9 10.36 4.20 0.24
C LEU A 9 9.33 3.62 -0.72
N ILE A 10 9.75 3.20 -1.92
CA ILE A 10 8.85 2.54 -2.89
C ILE A 10 8.26 1.27 -2.28
N ASN A 11 9.09 0.41 -1.68
CA ASN A 11 8.63 -0.81 -1.03
C ASN A 11 7.62 -0.52 0.09
N ARG A 12 7.89 0.47 0.92
CA ARG A 12 6.99 0.87 2.01
C ARG A 12 5.65 1.36 1.48
N ARG A 13 5.67 2.23 0.50
CA ARG A 13 4.44 2.79 -0.06
C ARG A 13 3.61 1.73 -0.79
N ARG A 14 4.25 0.80 -1.49
CA ARG A 14 3.54 -0.33 -2.12
C ARG A 14 2.84 -1.19 -1.08
N ARG A 15 3.52 -1.53 0.01
CA ARG A 15 2.91 -2.31 1.09
C ARG A 15 1.76 -1.57 1.74
N GLN A 16 1.94 -0.29 2.06
CA GLN A 16 0.90 0.53 2.69
C GLN A 16 -0.32 0.67 1.80
N VAL A 17 -0.13 1.04 0.55
CA VAL A 17 -1.22 1.22 -0.40
C VAL A 17 -1.97 -0.08 -0.63
N LEU A 18 -1.27 -1.20 -0.80
CA LEU A 18 -1.90 -2.50 -1.01
C LEU A 18 -2.68 -2.96 0.23
N VAL A 19 -2.06 -2.96 1.39
CA VAL A 19 -2.70 -3.45 2.62
C VAL A 19 -3.94 -2.64 2.97
N HIS A 20 -3.87 -1.31 2.88
CA HIS A 20 -5.03 -0.47 3.18
C HIS A 20 -6.12 -0.56 2.11
N SER A 21 -5.75 -0.88 0.86
CA SER A 21 -6.74 -1.19 -0.19
C SER A 21 -7.48 -2.50 0.13
N VAL A 22 -6.78 -3.52 0.62
CA VAL A 22 -7.42 -4.77 1.07
C VAL A 22 -8.40 -4.49 2.21
N ILE A 23 -7.98 -3.71 3.20
CA ILE A 23 -8.86 -3.34 4.33
C ILE A 23 -10.12 -2.66 3.83
N TYR A 24 -9.98 -1.72 2.91
CA TYR A 24 -11.10 -0.96 2.38
C TYR A 24 -12.01 -1.81 1.49
N TYR A 25 -11.46 -2.47 0.47
CA TYR A 25 -12.27 -3.16 -0.54
C TYR A 25 -12.72 -4.55 -0.14
N LYS A 26 -11.94 -5.29 0.65
CA LYS A 26 -12.24 -6.67 1.01
C LYS A 26 -12.77 -6.84 2.41
N LEU A 27 -12.32 -6.01 3.35
CA LEU A 27 -12.72 -6.14 4.76
C LEU A 27 -13.74 -5.08 5.20
N ASN A 28 -14.16 -4.22 4.29
CA ASN A 28 -15.17 -3.17 4.54
C ASN A 28 -14.83 -2.31 5.78
N ALA A 29 -13.57 -1.92 5.92
CA ALA A 29 -13.11 -1.13 7.06
C ALA A 29 -12.13 -0.06 6.61
N ASN A 30 -11.83 0.88 7.50
CA ASN A 30 -10.82 1.93 7.27
C ASN A 30 -9.94 2.01 8.51
N LEU A 31 -8.62 2.06 8.33
CA LEU A 31 -7.68 2.37 9.41
C LEU A 31 -6.99 3.71 9.19
N ILE A 32 -7.07 4.23 7.97
CA ILE A 32 -6.58 5.55 7.59
C ILE A 32 -7.69 6.28 6.84
N ASP A 33 -7.61 7.60 6.76
CA ASP A 33 -8.56 8.37 5.96
C ASP A 33 -8.19 8.37 4.47
N ASP A 34 -9.15 8.79 3.63
CA ASP A 34 -8.95 8.83 2.19
C ASP A 34 -7.81 9.77 1.79
N ALA A 35 -7.65 10.87 2.49
CA ALA A 35 -6.59 11.84 2.21
C ALA A 35 -5.20 11.24 2.42
N THR A 36 -5.03 10.45 3.47
CA THR A 36 -3.76 9.77 3.75
C THR A 36 -3.45 8.74 2.68
N TRP A 37 -4.43 7.90 2.32
CA TRP A 37 -4.26 6.92 1.26
C TRP A 37 -3.89 7.59 -0.07
N SER A 38 -4.62 8.64 -0.43
CA SER A 38 -4.40 9.38 -1.68
C SER A 38 -3.00 10.01 -1.73
N LYS A 39 -2.54 10.55 -0.60
CA LYS A 39 -1.19 11.12 -0.48
C LYS A 39 -0.12 10.06 -0.73
N TRP A 40 -0.25 8.90 -0.12
CA TRP A 40 0.70 7.79 -0.30
C TRP A 40 0.67 7.26 -1.74
N ALA A 41 -0.53 7.13 -2.31
CA ALA A 41 -0.70 6.63 -3.67
C ALA A 41 -0.08 7.58 -4.70
N LEU A 42 -0.29 8.89 -4.54
CA LEU A 42 0.29 9.89 -5.43
C LEU A 42 1.82 9.92 -5.32
N GLU A 43 2.33 9.88 -4.09
CA GLU A 43 3.78 9.83 -3.86
C GLU A 43 4.40 8.59 -4.50
N LEU A 44 3.75 7.44 -4.37
CA LEU A 44 4.22 6.19 -4.99
C LEU A 44 4.25 6.30 -6.51
N GLU A 45 3.18 6.81 -7.11
CA GLU A 45 3.13 6.99 -8.56
C GLU A 45 4.26 7.90 -9.05
N GLU A 46 4.49 9.02 -8.37
CA GLU A 46 5.57 9.95 -8.71
C GLU A 46 6.94 9.29 -8.59
N LEU A 47 7.19 8.51 -7.54
CA LEU A 47 8.44 7.80 -7.33
C LEU A 47 8.68 6.76 -8.42
N GLN A 48 7.64 6.00 -8.79
CA GLN A 48 7.74 4.98 -9.85
C GLN A 48 8.06 5.62 -11.21
N ASN A 49 7.43 6.74 -11.50
CA ASN A 49 7.66 7.46 -12.75
C ASN A 49 9.03 8.11 -12.80
N ARG A 50 9.53 8.60 -11.67
CA ARG A 50 10.82 9.26 -11.59
C ARG A 50 11.99 8.27 -11.58
N TYR A 51 11.81 7.11 -10.96
CA TYR A 51 12.83 6.09 -10.78
C TYR A 51 12.40 4.73 -11.34
N PRO A 52 12.14 4.62 -12.65
CA PRO A 52 11.57 3.40 -13.23
C PRO A 52 12.45 2.16 -13.08
N LYS A 53 13.77 2.32 -13.11
CA LYS A 53 14.69 1.17 -12.95
C LYS A 53 14.65 0.62 -11.54
N ILE A 54 14.69 1.49 -10.54
CA ILE A 54 14.60 1.09 -9.13
C ILE A 54 13.23 0.48 -8.86
N SER A 55 12.18 1.12 -9.37
CA SER A 55 10.81 0.63 -9.24
C SER A 55 10.65 -0.80 -9.78
N ALA A 56 11.28 -1.11 -10.90
CA ALA A 56 11.22 -2.44 -11.51
C ALA A 56 11.89 -3.54 -10.66
N GLU A 57 12.75 -3.16 -9.73
CA GLU A 57 13.46 -4.10 -8.85
C GLU A 57 12.79 -4.26 -7.48
N CYS A 58 11.77 -3.46 -7.19
CA CYS A 58 11.12 -3.43 -5.89
C CYS A 58 10.01 -4.48 -5.79
N PHE A 59 9.58 -4.73 -4.54
CA PHE A 59 8.49 -5.63 -4.18
C PHE A 59 7.23 -5.34 -5.00
N LEU A 60 6.63 -6.40 -5.56
CA LEU A 60 5.41 -6.31 -6.37
C LEU A 60 5.58 -5.41 -7.61
N ALA A 61 6.75 -5.43 -8.24
CA ALA A 61 7.03 -4.59 -9.40
C ALA A 61 6.03 -4.76 -10.53
N LYS A 62 5.68 -6.00 -10.85
CA LYS A 62 4.74 -6.32 -11.94
C LYS A 62 3.33 -5.83 -11.61
N GLU A 63 2.89 -6.04 -10.37
CA GLU A 63 1.55 -5.71 -9.90
C GLU A 63 1.34 -4.19 -9.84
N PHE A 64 2.40 -3.41 -9.63
CA PHE A 64 2.36 -1.96 -9.58
C PHE A 64 2.85 -1.28 -10.85
N GLU A 65 3.14 -2.03 -11.92
CA GLU A 65 3.73 -1.50 -13.15
C GLU A 65 2.93 -0.34 -13.75
N ASN A 66 1.61 -0.47 -13.78
CA ASN A 66 0.71 0.54 -14.33
C ASN A 66 -0.14 1.19 -13.23
N PHE A 67 0.38 1.27 -12.02
CA PHE A 67 -0.37 1.81 -10.90
C PHE A 67 -0.71 3.27 -11.10
N ASP A 68 -1.99 3.59 -10.87
CA ASP A 68 -2.58 4.94 -10.92
C ASP A 68 -3.09 5.27 -9.53
N HIS A 69 -2.80 6.49 -9.05
CA HIS A 69 -3.17 6.92 -7.71
C HIS A 69 -4.68 7.11 -7.50
N SER A 70 -5.49 7.00 -8.55
CA SER A 70 -6.93 7.24 -8.45
C SER A 70 -7.69 6.11 -7.78
N THR A 71 -7.19 4.88 -7.82
CA THR A 71 -7.88 3.72 -7.24
C THR A 71 -6.94 2.58 -6.89
N GLY A 72 -7.29 1.83 -5.84
CA GLY A 72 -6.61 0.59 -5.48
C GLY A 72 -7.31 -0.67 -5.95
N MET A 73 -8.41 -0.56 -6.70
CA MET A 73 -9.20 -1.73 -7.10
C MET A 73 -8.47 -2.70 -8.01
N SER A 74 -7.53 -2.20 -8.82
CA SER A 74 -6.77 -3.04 -9.76
C SER A 74 -5.57 -3.73 -9.13
N LEU A 75 -5.29 -3.48 -7.86
CA LEU A 75 -4.19 -4.11 -7.13
C LEU A 75 -4.51 -5.57 -6.79
N PRO A 76 -3.50 -6.40 -6.45
CA PRO A 76 -3.72 -7.80 -6.09
C PRO A 76 -4.34 -7.93 -4.70
N LEU A 77 -5.62 -7.62 -4.57
CA LEU A 77 -6.34 -7.59 -3.30
C LEU A 77 -6.50 -8.96 -2.65
N ASP A 78 -6.21 -10.03 -3.38
CA ASP A 78 -6.27 -11.41 -2.88
C ASP A 78 -4.90 -11.96 -2.51
N ASP A 79 -3.85 -11.14 -2.58
CA ASP A 79 -2.50 -11.56 -2.22
C ASP A 79 -2.48 -12.09 -0.77
N PRO A 80 -2.01 -13.34 -0.53
CA PRO A 80 -2.09 -13.93 0.81
C PRO A 80 -1.37 -13.15 1.90
N TRP A 81 -0.20 -12.58 1.58
CA TRP A 81 0.53 -11.74 2.53
C TRP A 81 -0.26 -10.48 2.88
N ALA A 82 -0.80 -9.80 1.86
CA ALA A 82 -1.55 -8.55 2.04
C ALA A 82 -2.82 -8.80 2.85
N VAL A 83 -3.54 -9.87 2.55
CA VAL A 83 -4.77 -10.22 3.28
C VAL A 83 -4.47 -10.52 4.74
N ARG A 84 -3.45 -11.34 5.03
CA ARG A 84 -3.06 -11.66 6.42
C ARG A 84 -2.62 -10.43 7.17
N THR A 85 -1.82 -9.57 6.53
CA THR A 85 -1.36 -8.32 7.14
C THR A 85 -2.52 -7.39 7.44
N ALA A 86 -3.45 -7.26 6.50
CA ALA A 86 -4.65 -6.45 6.67
C ALA A 86 -5.51 -6.94 7.85
N GLN A 87 -5.74 -8.26 7.93
CA GLN A 87 -6.51 -8.87 9.02
C GLN A 87 -5.82 -8.65 10.37
N TYR A 88 -4.49 -8.77 10.42
CA TYR A 88 -3.72 -8.55 11.63
C TYR A 88 -3.83 -7.10 12.12
N LEU A 89 -3.63 -6.13 11.22
CA LEU A 89 -3.74 -4.72 11.56
C LEU A 89 -5.15 -4.38 12.06
N LEU A 90 -6.17 -4.89 11.40
CA LEU A 90 -7.56 -4.64 11.79
C LEU A 90 -7.87 -5.25 13.17
N SER A 91 -7.33 -6.43 13.47
CA SER A 91 -7.52 -7.06 14.77
C SER A 91 -6.85 -6.25 15.90
N ILE A 92 -5.67 -5.70 15.66
CA ILE A 92 -4.98 -4.83 16.63
C ILE A 92 -5.81 -3.57 16.88
N ALA A 93 -6.29 -2.92 15.82
CA ALA A 93 -7.09 -1.71 15.95
C ALA A 93 -8.36 -1.94 16.76
N ARG A 94 -9.03 -3.08 16.54
CA ARG A 94 -10.23 -3.48 17.29
C ARG A 94 -9.93 -3.73 18.76
N LYS A 95 -8.78 -4.36 19.07
CA LYS A 95 -8.37 -4.60 20.47
C LYS A 95 -8.10 -3.27 21.19
N ILE A 96 -7.46 -2.33 20.54
CA ILE A 96 -7.20 -1.01 21.12
C ILE A 96 -8.52 -0.30 21.42
N GLN A 97 -9.48 -0.35 20.50
CA GLN A 97 -10.81 0.25 20.71
C GLN A 97 -11.55 -0.40 21.89
N CYS A 98 -11.46 -1.71 22.01
CA CYS A 98 -12.10 -2.43 23.14
C CYS A 98 -11.43 -2.13 24.47
N ALA A 99 -10.14 -1.79 24.49
CA ALA A 99 -9.40 -1.46 25.69
C ALA A 99 -9.70 -0.03 26.20
N LEU A 100 -10.21 0.82 25.34
CA LEU A 100 -10.56 2.19 25.69
C LEU A 100 -11.99 2.31 26.17
#